data_12292c1102191206f426e7d79cff6715
#
_entry.id   12292c1102191206f426e7d79cff6715
#
_cell.length_a   1.000
_cell.length_b   1.000
_cell.length_c   1.000
_cell.angle_alpha   90.00
_cell.angle_beta   90.00
_cell.angle_gamma   90.00
#
_symmetry.space_group_name_H-M   'P 1'
#
loop_
_entity.id
_entity.type
_entity.pdbx_description
1 polymer ?
#
loop_
_entity_poly.entity_id
_entity_poly.type
_entity_poly.pdbx_seq_one_letter_code
_entity_poly.pdbx_strand_id
1 'polypeptide(L)'
;RDAQESRGLGDVYKRQSKAFTEMSVFSSLFIVYAVLLSLHNPITILIQASGRIRTYHLVAESIMILCLPVTWVLFRMGMPAYVAFISMIVLCGVAHVARVICLKRMQGTFSLASYFSSILLPCVLVAGGGGGVSLIIYVTMEPGVLRLGLMLLASPLVTLCLAYFVGMTSYERSMVNEIFRKFLRR
;
A
#
# COMPACT_ATOMS: atom_id res chain seq x y z
N ARG A 1 23.26 -42.44 -15.54
CA ARG A 1 23.36 -41.57 -14.35
C ARG A 1 23.15 -40.10 -14.75
N ASP A 2 23.81 -39.59 -15.78
CA ASP A 2 23.78 -38.17 -16.19
C ASP A 2 22.41 -37.70 -16.69
N ALA A 3 21.60 -38.57 -17.30
CA ALA A 3 20.24 -38.22 -17.76
C ALA A 3 19.21 -38.05 -16.62
N GLN A 4 19.48 -38.63 -15.47
CA GLN A 4 18.62 -38.53 -14.29
C GLN A 4 18.95 -37.28 -13.46
N GLU A 5 20.22 -36.90 -13.39
CA GLU A 5 20.67 -35.64 -12.77
C GLU A 5 20.22 -34.41 -13.55
N SER A 6 20.28 -34.45 -14.89
CA SER A 6 19.82 -33.34 -15.73
C SER A 6 18.30 -33.08 -15.63
N ARG A 7 17.51 -34.15 -15.45
CA ARG A 7 16.05 -34.04 -15.21
C ARG A 7 15.76 -33.44 -13.83
N GLY A 8 16.51 -33.85 -12.81
CA GLY A 8 16.38 -33.28 -11.46
C GLY A 8 16.71 -31.78 -11.38
N LEU A 9 17.79 -31.36 -12.04
CA LEU A 9 18.16 -29.94 -12.13
C LEU A 9 17.11 -29.12 -12.90
N GLY A 10 16.58 -29.64 -14.02
CA GLY A 10 15.52 -28.97 -14.78
C GLY A 10 14.23 -28.75 -13.96
N ASP A 11 13.85 -29.71 -13.12
CA ASP A 11 12.68 -29.59 -12.24
C ASP A 11 12.91 -28.57 -11.11
N VAL A 12 14.12 -28.52 -10.55
CA VAL A 12 14.49 -27.51 -9.55
C VAL A 12 14.44 -26.10 -10.14
N TYR A 13 14.99 -25.90 -11.34
CA TYR A 13 14.92 -24.59 -12.02
C TYR A 13 13.50 -24.17 -12.35
N LYS A 14 12.64 -25.07 -12.80
CA LYS A 14 11.21 -24.79 -13.07
C LYS A 14 10.45 -24.43 -11.79
N ARG A 15 10.68 -25.15 -10.69
CA ARG A 15 10.07 -24.82 -9.38
C ARG A 15 10.54 -23.48 -8.86
N GLN A 16 11.82 -23.17 -9.03
CA GLN A 16 12.41 -21.91 -8.61
C GLN A 16 11.85 -20.72 -9.42
N SER A 17 11.73 -20.85 -10.73
CA SER A 17 11.10 -19.85 -11.60
C SER A 17 9.63 -19.60 -11.25
N LYS A 18 8.85 -20.64 -10.99
CA LYS A 18 7.45 -20.54 -10.57
C LYS A 18 7.33 -19.84 -9.21
N ALA A 19 8.16 -20.22 -8.24
CA ALA A 19 8.17 -19.59 -6.92
C ALA A 19 8.54 -18.10 -7.00
N PHE A 20 9.46 -17.72 -7.86
CA PHE A 20 9.82 -16.32 -8.09
C PHE A 20 8.65 -15.48 -8.64
N THR A 21 7.90 -16.04 -9.59
CA THR A 21 6.73 -15.39 -10.17
C THR A 21 5.63 -15.22 -9.11
N GLU A 22 5.37 -16.25 -8.32
CA GLU A 22 4.38 -16.18 -7.24
C GLU A 22 4.78 -15.15 -6.18
N MET A 23 6.05 -15.12 -5.74
CA MET A 23 6.56 -14.12 -4.80
C MET A 23 6.41 -12.69 -5.32
N SER A 24 6.64 -12.46 -6.61
CA SER A 24 6.46 -11.15 -7.24
C SER A 24 4.99 -10.68 -7.16
N VAL A 25 4.04 -11.58 -7.45
CA VAL A 25 2.60 -11.28 -7.34
C VAL A 25 2.21 -10.97 -5.90
N PHE A 26 2.66 -11.80 -4.94
CA PHE A 26 2.38 -11.56 -3.51
C PHE A 26 2.95 -10.22 -3.03
N SER A 27 4.20 -9.91 -3.39
CA SER A 27 4.84 -8.65 -3.01
C SER A 27 4.10 -7.44 -3.58
N SER A 28 3.66 -7.52 -4.85
CA SER A 28 2.90 -6.45 -5.49
C SER A 28 1.54 -6.22 -4.81
N LEU A 29 0.81 -7.29 -4.52
CA LEU A 29 -0.47 -7.21 -3.81
C LEU A 29 -0.30 -6.69 -2.38
N PHE A 30 0.78 -7.10 -1.70
CA PHE A 30 1.09 -6.59 -0.36
C PHE A 30 1.37 -5.09 -0.36
N ILE A 31 2.09 -4.57 -1.36
CA ILE A 31 2.32 -3.13 -1.51
C ILE A 31 1.00 -2.38 -1.68
N VAL A 32 0.10 -2.87 -2.55
CA VAL A 32 -1.23 -2.27 -2.74
C VAL A 32 -2.02 -2.27 -1.43
N TYR A 33 -2.00 -3.38 -0.70
CA TYR A 33 -2.64 -3.48 0.61
C TYR A 33 -2.05 -2.50 1.62
N ALA A 34 -0.72 -2.37 1.69
CA ALA A 34 -0.03 -1.45 2.58
C ALA A 34 -0.36 0.02 2.29
N VAL A 35 -0.48 0.41 1.01
CA VAL A 35 -0.94 1.75 0.61
C VAL A 35 -2.36 2.00 1.09
N LEU A 36 -3.29 1.06 0.89
CA LEU A 36 -4.66 1.19 1.40
C LEU A 36 -4.69 1.27 2.94
N LEU A 37 -3.86 0.48 3.61
CA LEU A 37 -3.77 0.49 5.06
C LEU A 37 -3.27 1.84 5.60
N SER A 38 -2.35 2.49 4.90
CA SER A 38 -1.84 3.81 5.28
C SER A 38 -2.93 4.90 5.26
N LEU A 39 -3.92 4.78 4.39
CA LEU A 39 -5.06 5.71 4.32
C LEU A 39 -6.02 5.59 5.52
N HIS A 40 -5.96 4.49 6.27
CA HIS A 40 -6.80 4.29 7.46
C HIS A 40 -6.36 5.17 8.63
N ASN A 41 -5.07 5.38 8.82
CA ASN A 41 -4.51 6.00 10.00
C ASN A 41 -5.06 7.41 10.29
N PRO A 42 -5.13 8.35 9.31
CA PRO A 42 -5.68 9.68 9.55
C PRO A 42 -7.14 9.64 9.99
N ILE A 43 -7.96 8.79 9.38
CA ILE A 43 -9.38 8.66 9.73
C ILE A 43 -9.55 8.08 11.13
N THR A 44 -8.75 7.07 11.47
CA THR A 44 -8.77 6.44 12.78
C THR A 44 -8.44 7.44 13.88
N ILE A 45 -7.41 8.26 13.69
CA ILE A 45 -7.02 9.32 14.63
C ILE A 45 -8.15 10.35 14.82
N LEU A 46 -8.78 10.80 13.72
CA LEU A 46 -9.90 11.74 13.79
C LEU A 46 -11.11 11.16 14.55
N ILE A 47 -11.42 9.89 14.35
CA ILE A 47 -12.53 9.22 15.05
C ILE A 47 -12.18 9.03 16.53
N GLN A 48 -10.94 8.65 16.85
CA GLN A 48 -10.48 8.52 18.23
C GLN A 48 -10.56 9.86 18.96
N ALA A 49 -10.17 10.96 18.32
CA ALA A 49 -10.29 12.31 18.89
C ALA A 49 -11.74 12.72 19.16
N SER A 50 -12.72 12.18 18.42
CA SER A 50 -14.15 12.46 18.64
C SER A 50 -14.77 11.74 19.86
N GLY A 51 -14.05 10.79 20.49
CA GLY A 51 -14.48 10.03 21.65
C GLY A 51 -15.52 8.93 21.38
N ARG A 52 -16.05 8.80 20.16
CA ARG A 52 -17.05 7.78 19.79
C ARG A 52 -16.43 6.54 19.15
N ILE A 53 -15.46 5.96 19.85
CA ILE A 53 -14.59 4.89 19.34
C ILE A 53 -15.31 3.56 19.15
N ARG A 54 -16.27 3.22 20.05
CA ARG A 54 -16.86 1.89 20.14
C ARG A 54 -17.60 1.45 18.87
N THR A 55 -18.49 2.28 18.34
CA THR A 55 -19.28 1.94 17.14
C THR A 55 -18.40 1.81 15.90
N TYR A 56 -17.39 2.66 15.81
CA TYR A 56 -16.44 2.64 14.72
C TYR A 56 -15.63 1.35 14.65
N HIS A 57 -15.01 0.95 15.77
CA HIS A 57 -14.23 -0.29 15.82
C HIS A 57 -15.09 -1.52 15.55
N LEU A 58 -16.30 -1.58 16.12
CA LEU A 58 -17.19 -2.70 15.84
C LEU A 58 -17.50 -2.85 14.36
N VAL A 59 -17.81 -1.78 13.64
CA VAL A 59 -18.14 -1.86 12.21
C VAL A 59 -16.91 -2.17 11.37
N ALA A 60 -15.81 -1.45 11.56
CA ALA A 60 -14.63 -1.58 10.72
C ALA A 60 -13.91 -2.92 10.93
N GLU A 61 -13.75 -3.35 12.17
CA GLU A 61 -13.08 -4.61 12.50
C GLU A 61 -13.93 -5.82 12.14
N SER A 62 -15.26 -5.74 12.26
CA SER A 62 -16.15 -6.82 11.80
C SER A 62 -16.01 -7.08 10.30
N ILE A 63 -15.85 -6.03 9.48
CA ILE A 63 -15.60 -6.18 8.04
C ILE A 63 -14.27 -6.90 7.80
N MET A 64 -13.24 -6.56 8.57
CA MET A 64 -11.92 -7.21 8.41
C MET A 64 -11.94 -8.68 8.86
N ILE A 65 -12.72 -9.03 9.88
CA ILE A 65 -12.90 -10.44 10.34
C ILE A 65 -13.55 -11.28 9.25
N LEU A 66 -14.43 -10.71 8.41
CA LEU A 66 -15.01 -11.40 7.25
C LEU A 66 -13.96 -11.90 6.24
N CYS A 67 -12.75 -11.39 6.32
CA CYS A 67 -11.66 -11.86 5.45
C CYS A 67 -11.39 -13.36 5.63
N LEU A 68 -11.47 -13.88 6.85
CA LEU A 68 -11.22 -15.30 7.13
C LEU A 68 -12.24 -16.23 6.45
N PRO A 69 -13.57 -16.07 6.66
CA PRO A 69 -14.54 -16.93 6.01
C PRO A 69 -14.57 -16.75 4.49
N VAL A 70 -14.39 -15.52 3.99
CA VAL A 70 -14.34 -15.25 2.53
C VAL A 70 -13.16 -15.99 1.90
N THR A 71 -11.97 -15.85 2.47
CA THR A 71 -10.76 -16.53 1.98
C THR A 71 -10.90 -18.05 2.05
N TRP A 72 -11.51 -18.57 3.12
CA TRP A 72 -11.75 -20.00 3.27
C TRP A 72 -12.68 -20.54 2.17
N VAL A 73 -13.78 -19.83 1.88
CA VAL A 73 -14.71 -20.21 0.79
C VAL A 73 -13.99 -20.20 -0.57
N LEU A 74 -13.20 -19.16 -0.86
CA LEU A 74 -12.46 -19.04 -2.11
C LEU A 74 -11.44 -20.18 -2.28
N PHE A 75 -10.77 -20.60 -1.21
CA PHE A 75 -9.88 -21.76 -1.26
C PHE A 75 -10.63 -23.07 -1.45
N ARG A 76 -11.84 -23.22 -0.87
CA ARG A 76 -12.71 -24.37 -1.13
C ARG A 76 -13.16 -24.45 -2.60
N MET A 77 -13.27 -23.32 -3.29
CA MET A 77 -13.57 -23.23 -4.72
C MET A 77 -12.34 -23.52 -5.60
N GLY A 78 -11.18 -23.86 -5.02
CA GLY A 78 -9.95 -24.18 -5.77
C GLY A 78 -9.19 -22.93 -6.27
N MET A 79 -9.47 -21.76 -5.73
CA MET A 79 -8.77 -20.55 -6.13
C MET A 79 -7.31 -20.54 -5.65
N PRO A 80 -6.38 -19.94 -6.41
CA PRO A 80 -4.97 -19.88 -6.07
C PRO A 80 -4.71 -19.01 -4.83
N ALA A 81 -3.55 -19.21 -4.17
CA ALA A 81 -3.21 -18.60 -2.88
C ALA A 81 -3.21 -17.07 -2.88
N TYR A 82 -2.90 -16.40 -4.00
CA TYR A 82 -2.89 -14.94 -4.08
C TYR A 82 -4.28 -14.30 -3.91
N VAL A 83 -5.36 -15.08 -4.04
CA VAL A 83 -6.74 -14.61 -3.84
C VAL A 83 -6.99 -14.18 -2.40
N ALA A 84 -6.23 -14.71 -1.43
CA ALA A 84 -6.27 -14.25 -0.06
C ALA A 84 -5.90 -12.75 0.05
N PHE A 85 -4.86 -12.32 -0.65
CA PHE A 85 -4.49 -10.90 -0.66
C PHE A 85 -5.50 -10.04 -1.41
N ILE A 86 -6.08 -10.54 -2.49
CA ILE A 86 -7.15 -9.82 -3.20
C ILE A 86 -8.36 -9.62 -2.29
N SER A 87 -8.78 -10.65 -1.55
CA SER A 87 -9.89 -10.53 -0.59
C SER A 87 -9.56 -9.53 0.53
N MET A 88 -8.33 -9.53 1.04
CA MET A 88 -7.87 -8.53 2.01
C MET A 88 -7.93 -7.10 1.44
N ILE A 89 -7.46 -6.88 0.21
CA ILE A 89 -7.50 -5.56 -0.45
C ILE A 89 -8.94 -5.09 -0.61
N VAL A 90 -9.83 -5.95 -1.12
CA VAL A 90 -11.24 -5.61 -1.32
C VAL A 90 -11.93 -5.26 0.00
N LEU A 91 -11.78 -6.11 1.01
CA LEU A 91 -12.40 -5.87 2.32
C LEU A 91 -11.78 -4.67 3.04
N CYS A 92 -10.49 -4.43 2.87
CA CYS A 92 -9.82 -3.23 3.36
C CYS A 92 -10.42 -1.96 2.72
N GLY A 93 -10.67 -1.99 1.40
CA GLY A 93 -11.36 -0.90 0.68
C GLY A 93 -12.79 -0.70 1.18
N VAL A 94 -13.55 -1.77 1.37
CA VAL A 94 -14.92 -1.70 1.93
C VAL A 94 -14.90 -1.13 3.35
N ALA A 95 -13.97 -1.59 4.19
CA ALA A 95 -13.80 -1.07 5.54
C ALA A 95 -13.41 0.41 5.53
N HIS A 96 -12.58 0.84 4.56
CA HIS A 96 -12.22 2.25 4.41
C HIS A 96 -13.43 3.12 4.06
N VAL A 97 -14.25 2.70 3.11
CA VAL A 97 -15.51 3.39 2.77
C VAL A 97 -16.45 3.46 3.98
N ALA A 98 -16.61 2.35 4.70
CA ALA A 98 -17.41 2.33 5.93
C ALA A 98 -16.91 3.33 6.97
N ARG A 99 -15.58 3.45 7.15
CA ARG A 99 -14.95 4.42 8.04
C ARG A 99 -15.26 5.87 7.64
N VAL A 100 -15.15 6.19 6.36
CA VAL A 100 -15.45 7.54 5.83
C VAL A 100 -16.94 7.88 6.05
N ILE A 101 -17.84 6.92 5.83
CA ILE A 101 -19.28 7.11 6.08
C ILE A 101 -19.55 7.32 7.58
N CYS A 102 -18.92 6.53 8.45
CA CYS A 102 -19.03 6.70 9.91
C CYS A 102 -18.54 8.10 10.33
N LEU A 103 -17.39 8.54 9.83
CA LEU A 103 -16.85 9.87 10.12
C LEU A 103 -17.81 10.97 9.67
N LYS A 104 -18.38 10.87 8.47
CA LYS A 104 -19.38 11.83 7.98
C LYS A 104 -20.63 11.90 8.87
N ARG A 105 -21.10 10.75 9.39
CA ARG A 105 -22.27 10.72 10.30
C ARG A 105 -21.95 11.28 11.69
N MET A 106 -20.70 11.17 12.13
CA MET A 106 -20.26 11.65 13.45
C MET A 106 -19.96 13.14 13.44
N GLN A 107 -19.38 13.65 12.35
CA GLN A 107 -19.02 15.06 12.17
C GLN A 107 -19.81 15.62 11.00
N GLY A 108 -20.93 16.27 11.27
CA GLY A 108 -21.82 16.84 10.23
C GLY A 108 -21.15 17.87 9.32
N THR A 109 -20.05 18.50 9.78
CA THR A 109 -19.24 19.46 9.03
C THR A 109 -18.21 18.79 8.10
N PHE A 110 -18.05 17.44 8.15
CA PHE A 110 -17.07 16.74 7.34
C PHE A 110 -17.48 16.69 5.86
N SER A 111 -16.68 17.35 5.01
CA SER A 111 -16.87 17.37 3.57
C SER A 111 -16.10 16.22 2.89
N LEU A 112 -16.83 15.33 2.22
CA LEU A 112 -16.21 14.26 1.42
C LEU A 112 -15.33 14.80 0.30
N ALA A 113 -15.75 15.91 -0.33
CA ALA A 113 -14.97 16.55 -1.39
C ALA A 113 -13.63 17.06 -0.87
N SER A 114 -13.64 17.68 0.31
CA SER A 114 -12.42 18.14 0.98
C SER A 114 -11.49 16.96 1.35
N TYR A 115 -12.05 15.87 1.85
CA TYR A 115 -11.27 14.65 2.13
C TYR A 115 -10.60 14.09 0.87
N PHE A 116 -11.38 14.00 -0.22
CA PHE A 116 -10.87 13.49 -1.49
C PHE A 116 -9.75 14.36 -2.05
N SER A 117 -9.93 15.68 -2.09
CA SER A 117 -8.95 16.61 -2.65
C SER A 117 -7.72 16.83 -1.77
N SER A 118 -7.89 16.84 -0.43
CA SER A 118 -6.82 17.19 0.50
C SER A 118 -6.02 16.00 1.02
N ILE A 119 -6.56 14.79 0.96
CA ILE A 119 -5.90 13.59 1.49
C ILE A 119 -5.73 12.53 0.40
N LEU A 120 -6.83 12.09 -0.24
CA LEU A 120 -6.76 10.96 -1.16
C LEU A 120 -5.97 11.31 -2.43
N LEU A 121 -6.25 12.46 -3.02
CA LEU A 121 -5.60 12.89 -4.27
C LEU A 121 -4.07 13.05 -4.10
N PRO A 122 -3.54 13.75 -3.08
CA PRO A 122 -2.11 13.80 -2.83
C PRO A 122 -1.48 12.42 -2.57
N CYS A 123 -2.13 11.55 -1.81
CA CYS A 123 -1.64 10.19 -1.58
C CYS A 123 -1.52 9.38 -2.87
N VAL A 124 -2.53 9.45 -3.74
CA VAL A 124 -2.51 8.75 -5.04
C VAL A 124 -1.44 9.34 -5.96
N LEU A 125 -1.26 10.67 -5.98
CA LEU A 125 -0.22 11.31 -6.78
C LEU A 125 1.19 10.96 -6.31
N VAL A 126 1.42 10.91 -5.00
CA VAL A 126 2.73 10.53 -4.43
C VAL A 126 3.02 9.05 -4.68
N ALA A 127 2.05 8.17 -4.42
CA ALA A 127 2.20 6.73 -4.67
C ALA A 127 2.35 6.42 -6.17
N GLY A 128 1.53 7.06 -7.01
CA GLY A 128 1.59 6.92 -8.47
C GLY A 128 2.88 7.45 -9.07
N GLY A 129 3.38 8.59 -8.57
CA GLY A 129 4.65 9.16 -9.04
C GLY A 129 5.86 8.30 -8.68
N GLY A 130 5.95 7.84 -7.42
CA GLY A 130 7.02 6.93 -6.98
C GLY A 130 6.98 5.57 -7.70
N GLY A 131 5.79 4.99 -7.83
CA GLY A 131 5.57 3.75 -8.58
C GLY A 131 5.81 3.92 -10.09
N GLY A 132 5.39 5.05 -10.66
CA GLY A 132 5.59 5.37 -12.06
C GLY A 132 7.06 5.47 -12.45
N VAL A 133 7.89 6.10 -11.63
CA VAL A 133 9.35 6.15 -11.85
C VAL A 133 9.95 4.75 -11.81
N SER A 134 9.55 3.93 -10.84
CA SER A 134 9.99 2.52 -10.77
C SER A 134 9.59 1.73 -12.01
N LEU A 135 8.36 1.95 -12.51
CA LEU A 135 7.86 1.31 -13.72
C LEU A 135 8.63 1.75 -14.95
N ILE A 136 8.92 3.05 -15.10
CA ILE A 136 9.72 3.59 -16.21
C ILE A 136 11.10 2.94 -16.22
N ILE A 137 11.80 2.91 -15.09
CA ILE A 137 13.13 2.28 -14.97
C ILE A 137 13.03 0.78 -15.30
N TYR A 138 11.97 0.12 -14.86
CA TYR A 138 11.75 -1.29 -15.15
C TYR A 138 11.60 -1.59 -16.64
N VAL A 139 10.89 -0.76 -17.38
CA VAL A 139 10.61 -0.97 -18.82
C VAL A 139 11.78 -0.53 -19.69
N THR A 140 12.52 0.51 -19.28
CA THR A 140 13.58 1.10 -20.10
C THR A 140 14.95 0.47 -19.92
N MET A 141 15.18 -0.22 -18.81
CA MET A 141 16.49 -0.81 -18.48
C MET A 141 16.48 -2.32 -18.47
N GLU A 142 17.54 -2.93 -18.99
CA GLU A 142 17.76 -4.37 -18.91
C GLU A 142 17.96 -4.85 -17.45
N PRO A 143 17.58 -6.11 -17.14
CA PRO A 143 17.77 -6.68 -15.81
C PRO A 143 19.25 -6.68 -15.40
N GLY A 144 19.59 -6.00 -14.30
CA GLY A 144 20.96 -5.91 -13.82
C GLY A 144 21.07 -5.18 -12.49
N VAL A 145 22.27 -5.20 -11.91
CA VAL A 145 22.57 -4.55 -10.63
C VAL A 145 22.38 -3.03 -10.73
N LEU A 146 22.69 -2.44 -11.87
CA LEU A 146 22.51 -1.01 -12.10
C LEU A 146 21.04 -0.60 -12.06
N ARG A 147 20.14 -1.40 -12.68
CA ARG A 147 18.69 -1.18 -12.61
C ARG A 147 18.19 -1.24 -11.17
N LEU A 148 18.64 -2.24 -10.40
CA LEU A 148 18.27 -2.36 -9.00
C LEU A 148 18.73 -1.16 -8.18
N GLY A 149 19.99 -0.73 -8.35
CA GLY A 149 20.54 0.45 -7.67
C GLY A 149 19.78 1.73 -7.98
N LEU A 150 19.46 1.95 -9.25
CA LEU A 150 18.66 3.11 -9.68
C LEU A 150 17.24 3.08 -9.10
N MET A 151 16.58 1.92 -9.08
CA MET A 151 15.26 1.78 -8.46
C MET A 151 15.30 2.09 -6.96
N LEU A 152 16.29 1.57 -6.25
CA LEU A 152 16.44 1.77 -4.81
C LEU A 152 16.75 3.23 -4.43
N LEU A 153 17.38 4.00 -5.30
CA LEU A 153 17.70 5.40 -5.05
C LEU A 153 16.66 6.37 -5.62
N ALA A 154 16.27 6.19 -6.88
CA ALA A 154 15.38 7.13 -7.56
C ALA A 154 13.94 7.07 -7.05
N SER A 155 13.41 5.87 -6.78
CA SER A 155 12.02 5.72 -6.32
C SER A 155 11.76 6.41 -4.98
N PRO A 156 12.51 6.15 -3.89
CA PRO A 156 12.27 6.84 -2.63
C PRO A 156 12.58 8.34 -2.71
N LEU A 157 13.58 8.75 -3.50
CA LEU A 157 13.91 10.16 -3.66
C LEU A 157 12.78 10.94 -4.34
N VAL A 158 12.21 10.41 -5.42
CA VAL A 158 11.05 11.00 -6.10
C VAL A 158 9.82 10.97 -5.18
N THR A 159 9.59 9.88 -4.47
CA THR A 159 8.48 9.78 -3.52
C THR A 159 8.59 10.83 -2.41
N LEU A 160 9.78 11.03 -1.85
CA LEU A 160 10.04 12.06 -0.83
C LEU A 160 9.86 13.48 -1.41
N CYS A 161 10.35 13.74 -2.62
CA CYS A 161 10.13 15.03 -3.29
C CYS A 161 8.64 15.29 -3.52
N LEU A 162 7.91 14.32 -4.06
CA LEU A 162 6.47 14.47 -4.28
C LEU A 162 5.70 14.61 -2.96
N ALA A 163 6.07 13.86 -1.92
CA ALA A 163 5.48 14.01 -0.60
C ALA A 163 5.69 15.42 -0.05
N TYR A 164 6.88 15.97 -0.20
CA TYR A 164 7.19 17.34 0.24
C TYR A 164 6.43 18.41 -0.55
N PHE A 165 6.38 18.31 -1.90
CA PHE A 165 5.76 19.34 -2.74
C PHE A 165 4.24 19.19 -2.89
N VAL A 166 3.70 17.98 -2.90
CA VAL A 166 2.28 17.71 -3.15
C VAL A 166 1.56 17.23 -1.90
N GLY A 167 2.22 16.40 -1.08
CA GLY A 167 1.63 15.75 0.08
C GLY A 167 1.56 16.63 1.33
N MET A 168 2.48 17.61 1.49
CA MET A 168 2.55 18.43 2.71
C MET A 168 1.83 19.74 2.55
N THR A 169 1.11 20.14 3.61
CA THR A 169 0.54 21.49 3.76
C THR A 169 1.64 22.53 4.03
N SER A 170 1.33 23.81 3.82
CA SER A 170 2.29 24.91 4.09
C SER A 170 2.79 24.94 5.54
N TYR A 171 1.94 24.55 6.48
CA TYR A 171 2.30 24.44 7.90
C TYR A 171 3.31 23.31 8.15
N GLU A 172 3.06 22.13 7.62
CA GLU A 172 3.95 20.98 7.76
C GLU A 172 5.32 21.22 7.12
N ARG A 173 5.36 21.88 5.95
CA ARG A 173 6.62 22.30 5.31
C ARG A 173 7.42 23.25 6.18
N SER A 174 6.77 24.21 6.86
CA SER A 174 7.46 25.12 7.75
C SER A 174 8.09 24.41 8.94
N MET A 175 7.40 23.41 9.51
CA MET A 175 7.94 22.57 10.60
C MET A 175 9.15 21.74 10.14
N VAL A 176 9.05 21.10 8.98
CA VAL A 176 10.16 20.30 8.40
C VAL A 176 11.38 21.21 8.16
N ASN A 177 11.18 22.40 7.58
CA ASN A 177 12.26 23.35 7.30
C ASN A 177 12.90 23.85 8.60
N GLU A 178 12.14 24.05 9.67
CA GLU A 178 12.66 24.45 10.98
C GLU A 178 13.52 23.34 11.61
N ILE A 179 13.07 22.09 11.53
CA ILE A 179 13.84 20.93 11.99
C ILE A 179 15.16 20.80 11.22
N PHE A 180 15.10 20.96 9.89
CA PHE A 180 16.28 20.88 9.02
C PHE A 180 17.29 22.00 9.32
N ARG A 181 16.82 23.23 9.58
CA ARG A 181 17.67 24.35 10.03
C ARG A 181 18.33 24.10 11.38
N LYS A 182 17.60 23.49 12.32
CA LYS A 182 18.17 23.13 13.64
C LYS A 182 19.24 22.06 13.52
N PHE A 183 19.07 21.11 12.60
CA PHE A 183 20.03 20.04 12.36
C PHE A 183 21.33 20.56 11.69
N LEU A 184 21.21 21.48 10.72
CA LEU A 184 22.35 22.08 10.04
C LEU A 184 23.14 23.12 10.88
N ARG A 185 22.56 23.58 11.99
CA ARG A 185 23.23 24.51 12.93
C ARG A 185 23.99 23.82 14.05
N ARG A 186 23.95 22.49 14.13
CA ARG A 186 24.77 21.65 15.00
C ARG A 186 26.00 21.13 14.27
#